data_e4813ba744ebe74fbba23cf4c8ca11d7
#
_entry.id   e4813ba744ebe74fbba23cf4c8ca11d7
#
_cell.length_a   1.000
_cell.length_b   1.000
_cell.length_c   1.000
_cell.angle_alpha   90.00
_cell.angle_beta   90.00
_cell.angle_gamma   90.00
#
_symmetry.space_group_name_H-M   'P 1'
#
loop_
_entity.id
_entity.type
_entity.pdbx_description
1 polymer ?
#
loop_
_entity_poly.entity_id
_entity_poly.type
_entity_poly.pdbx_seq_one_letter_code
_entity_poly.pdbx_strand_id
1 'polypeptide(L)'
;IDLSPGQDWVWKHSFEHRARKAIRNGEGHGLKTVIHRGSEIVPEEIEVLHEIYTSTMQRNEADEFFFFDRSFFESLVANLGHQSLLALSYYEDNAISAELLLLGGTLAYGFLGGTLSEYYQYKANSFQRWELVKYLCEHGFEKYSLGASSARGDGIYKFKMSFARGCANPFYIGTKVHLPEVYAQLRSQWLKMYPEAAKLHANKIQGYRIRF
;
A
#
# COMPACT_ATOMS: atom_id res chain seq x y z
N ILE A 1 -12.03 -2.39 3.53
CA ILE A 1 -13.31 -1.70 3.32
C ILE A 1 -14.23 -2.69 2.61
N ASP A 2 -15.43 -2.90 3.15
CA ASP A 2 -16.50 -3.60 2.45
C ASP A 2 -17.19 -2.61 1.49
N LEU A 3 -17.18 -2.93 0.20
CA LEU A 3 -17.74 -2.12 -0.87
C LEU A 3 -19.12 -2.60 -1.31
N SER A 4 -19.53 -3.81 -0.91
CA SER A 4 -20.79 -4.46 -1.33
C SER A 4 -22.04 -3.60 -1.09
N PRO A 5 -22.11 -2.80 -0.01
CA PRO A 5 -23.28 -1.94 0.21
C PRO A 5 -23.31 -0.66 -0.65
N GLY A 6 -22.25 -0.41 -1.43
CA GLY A 6 -22.11 0.77 -2.29
C GLY A 6 -21.45 1.97 -1.62
N GLN A 7 -21.01 2.91 -2.46
CA GLN A 7 -20.18 4.04 -2.04
C GLN A 7 -20.83 4.95 -0.99
N ASP A 8 -22.16 5.19 -1.06
CA ASP A 8 -22.88 6.04 -0.11
C ASP A 8 -22.88 5.45 1.30
N TRP A 9 -23.01 4.13 1.39
CA TRP A 9 -22.93 3.43 2.67
C TRP A 9 -21.51 3.48 3.23
N VAL A 10 -20.49 3.25 2.39
CA VAL A 10 -19.08 3.34 2.76
C VAL A 10 -18.77 4.72 3.31
N TRP A 11 -19.20 5.77 2.62
CA TRP A 11 -19.02 7.15 3.07
C TRP A 11 -19.58 7.41 4.46
N LYS A 12 -20.80 6.93 4.72
CA LYS A 12 -21.51 7.18 5.98
C LYS A 12 -21.01 6.33 7.14
N HIS A 13 -20.68 5.04 6.89
CA HIS A 13 -20.51 4.05 7.95
C HIS A 13 -19.05 3.59 8.10
N SER A 14 -18.28 3.48 7.01
CA SER A 14 -16.87 3.04 7.08
C SER A 14 -15.92 4.18 7.40
N PHE A 15 -16.18 5.39 6.88
CA PHE A 15 -15.31 6.53 7.03
C PHE A 15 -15.55 7.30 8.33
N GLU A 16 -14.48 7.53 9.09
CA GLU A 16 -14.51 8.44 10.23
C GLU A 16 -14.69 9.90 9.78
N HIS A 17 -15.14 10.75 10.69
CA HIS A 17 -15.30 12.19 10.41
C HIS A 17 -14.02 12.84 9.89
N ARG A 18 -12.85 12.49 10.46
CA ARG A 18 -11.53 13.03 10.02
C ARG A 18 -11.20 12.66 8.57
N ALA A 19 -11.52 11.42 8.14
CA ALA A 19 -11.31 11.00 6.74
C ALA A 19 -12.20 11.80 5.80
N ARG A 20 -13.49 11.92 6.10
CA ARG A 20 -14.43 12.75 5.30
C ARG A 20 -14.03 14.22 5.25
N LYS A 21 -13.51 14.78 6.37
CA LYS A 21 -12.99 16.15 6.39
C LYS A 21 -11.78 16.31 5.47
N ALA A 22 -10.85 15.34 5.49
CA ALA A 22 -9.68 15.35 4.63
C ALA A 22 -10.05 15.23 3.14
N ILE A 23 -11.01 14.37 2.80
CA ILE A 23 -11.51 14.23 1.42
C ILE A 23 -12.10 15.55 0.92
N ARG A 24 -13.00 16.17 1.70
CA ARG A 24 -13.59 17.48 1.35
C ARG A 24 -12.55 18.59 1.21
N ASN A 25 -11.46 18.53 1.97
CA ASN A 25 -10.34 19.45 1.80
C ASN A 25 -9.72 19.29 0.40
N GLY A 26 -9.46 18.05 -0.04
CA GLY A 26 -8.96 17.77 -1.38
C GLY A 26 -9.92 18.23 -2.48
N GLU A 27 -11.20 17.94 -2.33
CA GLU A 27 -12.26 18.43 -3.24
C GLU A 27 -12.26 19.97 -3.34
N GLY A 28 -12.18 20.65 -2.19
CA GLY A 28 -12.17 22.12 -2.13
C GLY A 28 -10.94 22.77 -2.76
N HIS A 29 -9.82 22.04 -2.89
CA HIS A 29 -8.63 22.48 -3.61
C HIS A 29 -8.63 22.09 -5.09
N GLY A 30 -9.68 21.46 -5.58
CA GLY A 30 -9.82 21.08 -6.98
C GLY A 30 -8.92 19.91 -7.39
N LEU A 31 -8.56 19.02 -6.47
CA LEU A 31 -7.81 17.82 -6.81
C LEU A 31 -8.57 16.97 -7.82
N LYS A 32 -7.84 16.32 -8.70
CA LYS A 32 -8.36 15.35 -9.67
C LYS A 32 -7.62 14.04 -9.53
N THR A 33 -8.31 12.92 -9.70
CA THR A 33 -7.67 11.60 -9.76
C THR A 33 -7.96 10.96 -11.10
N VAL A 34 -6.90 10.52 -11.78
CA VAL A 34 -6.95 9.69 -12.99
C VAL A 34 -6.71 8.26 -12.56
N ILE A 35 -7.53 7.34 -13.07
CA ILE A 35 -7.42 5.91 -12.75
C ILE A 35 -7.34 5.16 -14.06
N HIS A 36 -6.23 4.43 -14.24
CA HIS A 36 -5.98 3.58 -15.41
C HIS A 36 -5.81 2.13 -15.01
N ARG A 37 -6.24 1.22 -15.87
CA ARG A 37 -6.22 -0.22 -15.61
C ARG A 37 -5.52 -0.98 -16.72
N GLY A 38 -4.59 -1.84 -16.34
CA GLY A 38 -3.92 -2.74 -17.28
C GLY A 38 -3.17 -1.98 -18.37
N SER A 39 -3.55 -2.20 -19.63
CA SER A 39 -2.91 -1.59 -20.79
C SER A 39 -3.17 -0.09 -20.98
N GLU A 40 -4.06 0.49 -20.18
CA GLU A 40 -4.27 1.95 -20.17
C GLU A 40 -3.15 2.67 -19.40
N ILE A 41 -2.41 1.94 -18.52
CA ILE A 41 -1.27 2.48 -17.79
C ILE A 41 -0.11 2.66 -18.75
N VAL A 42 0.29 3.89 -18.99
CA VAL A 42 1.39 4.22 -19.90
C VAL A 42 2.74 4.33 -19.15
N PRO A 43 3.88 4.16 -19.83
CA PRO A 43 5.20 4.18 -19.21
C PRO A 43 5.52 5.45 -18.40
N GLU A 44 5.00 6.60 -18.85
CA GLU A 44 5.17 7.90 -18.19
C GLU A 44 4.49 7.93 -16.83
N GLU A 45 3.34 7.27 -16.68
CA GLU A 45 2.62 7.16 -15.41
C GLU A 45 3.33 6.21 -14.44
N ILE A 46 3.99 5.18 -14.95
CA ILE A 46 4.84 4.29 -14.13
C ILE A 46 6.06 5.06 -13.60
N GLU A 47 6.63 5.95 -14.40
CA GLU A 47 7.71 6.83 -13.95
C GLU A 47 7.25 7.75 -12.82
N VAL A 48 6.11 8.40 -12.98
CA VAL A 48 5.49 9.24 -11.94
C VAL A 48 5.21 8.44 -10.66
N LEU A 49 4.67 7.23 -10.78
CA LEU A 49 4.47 6.34 -9.62
C LEU A 49 5.80 6.05 -8.92
N HIS A 50 6.84 5.70 -9.69
CA HIS A 50 8.16 5.37 -9.16
C HIS A 50 8.79 6.56 -8.41
N GLU A 51 8.73 7.76 -8.97
CA GLU A 51 9.23 8.98 -8.34
C GLU A 51 8.53 9.27 -7.02
N ILE A 52 7.19 9.28 -7.00
CA ILE A 52 6.38 9.52 -5.79
C ILE A 52 6.62 8.44 -4.73
N TYR A 53 6.73 7.18 -5.16
CA TYR A 53 7.02 6.05 -4.27
C TYR A 53 8.42 6.19 -3.66
N THR A 54 9.44 6.41 -4.47
CA THR A 54 10.84 6.54 -4.02
C THR A 54 11.00 7.71 -3.04
N SER A 55 10.42 8.88 -3.35
CA SER A 55 10.38 10.02 -2.44
C SER A 55 9.72 9.67 -1.09
N THR A 56 8.65 8.86 -1.14
CA THR A 56 7.97 8.41 0.07
C THR A 56 8.83 7.45 0.88
N MET A 57 9.57 6.53 0.25
CA MET A 57 10.47 5.60 0.93
C MET A 57 11.67 6.33 1.55
N GLN A 58 12.26 7.28 0.85
CA GLN A 58 13.34 8.13 1.36
C GLN A 58 12.91 8.90 2.61
N ARG A 59 11.78 9.59 2.55
CA ARG A 59 11.22 10.34 3.67
C ARG A 59 10.93 9.47 4.90
N ASN A 60 10.48 8.24 4.68
CA ASN A 60 10.15 7.32 5.75
C ASN A 60 11.36 6.54 6.28
N GLU A 61 12.58 6.84 5.79
CA GLU A 61 13.81 6.12 6.13
C GLU A 61 13.60 4.60 6.01
N ALA A 62 12.94 4.17 4.92
CA ALA A 62 12.59 2.80 4.69
C ALA A 62 13.85 1.94 4.48
N ASP A 63 13.77 0.66 4.87
CA ASP A 63 14.84 -0.31 4.59
C ASP A 63 15.12 -0.40 3.09
N GLU A 64 16.40 -0.65 2.72
CA GLU A 64 16.87 -0.75 1.34
C GLU A 64 16.04 -1.73 0.50
N PHE A 65 15.49 -2.75 1.13
CA PHE A 65 14.59 -3.72 0.50
C PHE A 65 13.36 -3.10 -0.17
N PHE A 66 12.91 -1.93 0.28
CA PHE A 66 11.73 -1.25 -0.27
C PHE A 66 12.03 -0.28 -1.42
N PHE A 67 13.30 -0.14 -1.81
CA PHE A 67 13.67 0.70 -2.96
C PHE A 67 13.64 -0.14 -4.24
N PHE A 68 12.45 -0.31 -4.80
CA PHE A 68 12.26 -1.02 -6.05
C PHE A 68 12.63 -0.12 -7.24
N ASP A 69 13.36 -0.69 -8.21
CA ASP A 69 13.65 -0.01 -9.46
C ASP A 69 12.39 0.22 -10.30
N ARG A 70 12.41 1.19 -11.20
CA ARG A 70 11.33 1.44 -12.16
C ARG A 70 10.94 0.18 -12.94
N SER A 71 11.93 -0.62 -13.36
CA SER A 71 11.73 -1.87 -14.08
C SER A 71 10.88 -2.90 -13.32
N PHE A 72 10.89 -2.87 -11.98
CA PHE A 72 10.00 -3.69 -11.16
C PHE A 72 8.52 -3.32 -11.40
N PHE A 73 8.20 -2.02 -11.42
CA PHE A 73 6.83 -1.56 -11.64
C PHE A 73 6.37 -1.82 -13.08
N GLU A 74 7.24 -1.60 -14.06
CA GLU A 74 6.98 -1.91 -15.48
C GLU A 74 6.69 -3.41 -15.67
N SER A 75 7.54 -4.26 -15.11
CA SER A 75 7.37 -5.72 -15.16
C SER A 75 6.09 -6.17 -14.44
N LEU A 76 5.78 -5.56 -13.29
CA LEU A 76 4.58 -5.88 -12.53
C LEU A 76 3.31 -5.56 -13.32
N VAL A 77 3.22 -4.35 -13.87
CA VAL A 77 2.06 -3.92 -14.68
C VAL A 77 1.94 -4.77 -15.94
N ALA A 78 3.04 -5.02 -16.65
CA ALA A 78 3.04 -5.82 -17.87
C ALA A 78 2.58 -7.28 -17.61
N ASN A 79 3.05 -7.91 -16.53
CA ASN A 79 2.71 -9.30 -16.22
C ASN A 79 1.30 -9.47 -15.64
N LEU A 80 0.80 -8.50 -14.90
CA LEU A 80 -0.53 -8.54 -14.30
C LEU A 80 -1.63 -8.08 -15.26
N GLY A 81 -1.29 -7.24 -16.26
CA GLY A 81 -2.24 -6.71 -17.20
C GLY A 81 -3.47 -6.12 -16.51
N HIS A 82 -4.66 -6.57 -16.87
CA HIS A 82 -5.92 -6.06 -16.30
C HIS A 82 -6.09 -6.27 -14.78
N GLN A 83 -5.19 -6.99 -14.14
CA GLN A 83 -5.15 -7.15 -12.68
C GLN A 83 -4.33 -6.03 -11.98
N SER A 84 -3.77 -5.09 -12.72
CA SER A 84 -3.15 -3.87 -12.20
C SER A 84 -4.06 -2.65 -12.39
N LEU A 85 -4.08 -1.76 -11.42
CA LEU A 85 -4.81 -0.50 -11.46
C LEU A 85 -3.94 0.58 -10.81
N LEU A 86 -3.72 1.68 -11.52
CA LEU A 86 -2.95 2.83 -11.06
C LEU A 86 -3.87 4.03 -10.90
N ALA A 87 -3.81 4.66 -9.74
CA ALA A 87 -4.44 5.94 -9.47
C ALA A 87 -3.37 7.02 -9.28
N LEU A 88 -3.49 8.12 -10.00
CA LEU A 88 -2.66 9.30 -9.86
C LEU A 88 -3.55 10.51 -9.51
N SER A 89 -3.22 11.19 -8.42
CA SER A 89 -3.94 12.40 -8.02
C SER A 89 -3.11 13.64 -8.30
N TYR A 90 -3.76 14.62 -8.89
CA TYR A 90 -3.18 15.86 -9.38
C TYR A 90 -3.69 17.06 -8.58
N TYR A 91 -2.78 17.98 -8.30
CA TYR A 91 -3.08 19.36 -7.95
C TYR A 91 -2.57 20.24 -9.10
N GLU A 92 -3.49 20.95 -9.74
CA GLU A 92 -3.22 21.58 -11.03
C GLU A 92 -2.69 20.53 -12.02
N ASP A 93 -1.52 20.73 -12.62
CA ASP A 93 -0.91 19.80 -13.57
C ASP A 93 0.14 18.88 -12.92
N ASN A 94 0.34 18.97 -11.60
CA ASN A 94 1.35 18.17 -10.89
C ASN A 94 0.72 16.91 -10.30
N ALA A 95 1.26 15.75 -10.63
CA ALA A 95 0.93 14.50 -9.94
C ALA A 95 1.55 14.50 -8.54
N ILE A 96 0.73 14.45 -7.49
CA ILE A 96 1.16 14.63 -6.10
C ILE A 96 0.93 13.41 -5.22
N SER A 97 0.13 12.46 -5.69
CA SER A 97 -0.12 11.18 -4.99
C SER A 97 -0.33 10.07 -5.99
N ALA A 98 0.19 8.90 -5.71
CA ALA A 98 0.06 7.70 -6.54
C ALA A 98 -0.25 6.48 -5.67
N GLU A 99 -1.09 5.57 -6.18
CA GLU A 99 -1.34 4.27 -5.57
C GLU A 99 -1.53 3.22 -6.67
N LEU A 100 -0.71 2.17 -6.62
CA LEU A 100 -0.84 0.98 -7.44
C LEU A 100 -1.62 -0.07 -6.67
N LEU A 101 -2.70 -0.58 -7.26
CA LEU A 101 -3.52 -1.65 -6.70
C LEU A 101 -3.35 -2.93 -7.50
N LEU A 102 -3.46 -4.05 -6.80
CA LEU A 102 -3.57 -5.39 -7.38
C LEU A 102 -5.03 -5.84 -7.30
N LEU A 103 -5.54 -6.38 -8.40
CA LEU A 103 -6.93 -6.79 -8.53
C LEU A 103 -7.02 -8.32 -8.64
N GLY A 104 -7.93 -8.92 -7.86
CA GLY A 104 -8.16 -10.36 -7.92
C GLY A 104 -9.59 -10.72 -7.56
N GLY A 105 -10.35 -11.30 -8.50
CA GLY A 105 -11.78 -11.54 -8.33
C GLY A 105 -12.52 -10.23 -8.02
N THR A 106 -13.21 -10.17 -6.88
CA THR A 106 -13.92 -8.97 -6.41
C THR A 106 -13.14 -8.18 -5.36
N LEU A 107 -11.83 -8.49 -5.17
CA LEU A 107 -10.94 -7.82 -4.22
C LEU A 107 -9.97 -6.89 -4.94
N ALA A 108 -9.89 -5.65 -4.49
CA ALA A 108 -8.79 -4.72 -4.78
C ALA A 108 -7.86 -4.62 -3.57
N TYR A 109 -6.56 -4.67 -3.80
CA TYR A 109 -5.53 -4.60 -2.78
C TYR A 109 -4.61 -3.40 -3.04
N GLY A 110 -4.61 -2.40 -2.15
CA GLY A 110 -3.66 -1.29 -2.18
C GLY A 110 -2.26 -1.82 -1.90
N PHE A 111 -1.39 -1.76 -2.89
CA PHE A 111 -0.08 -2.42 -2.86
C PHE A 111 1.04 -1.44 -2.55
N LEU A 112 1.38 -0.57 -3.49
CA LEU A 112 2.46 0.41 -3.35
C LEU A 112 1.97 1.80 -3.75
N GLY A 113 2.50 2.82 -3.09
CA GLY A 113 2.14 4.18 -3.42
C GLY A 113 2.77 5.20 -2.47
N GLY A 114 2.44 6.44 -2.67
CA GLY A 114 2.96 7.54 -1.89
C GLY A 114 2.25 8.85 -2.12
N THR A 115 2.73 9.88 -1.42
CA THR A 115 2.29 11.26 -1.60
C THR A 115 3.48 12.16 -1.33
N LEU A 116 3.70 13.14 -2.19
CA LEU A 116 4.76 14.14 -2.05
C LEU A 116 4.49 15.01 -0.81
N SER A 117 5.50 15.16 0.05
CA SER A 117 5.35 15.80 1.37
C SER A 117 4.98 17.27 1.30
N GLU A 118 5.48 17.98 0.32
CA GLU A 118 5.20 19.39 0.06
C GLU A 118 3.74 19.68 -0.27
N TYR A 119 2.96 18.63 -0.61
CA TYR A 119 1.54 18.73 -0.94
C TYR A 119 0.61 18.14 0.14
N TYR A 120 1.11 17.83 1.33
CA TYR A 120 0.32 17.20 2.39
C TYR A 120 -0.88 18.02 2.87
N GLN A 121 -0.82 19.34 2.76
CA GLN A 121 -1.93 20.25 3.10
C GLN A 121 -3.17 19.95 2.26
N TYR A 122 -3.03 19.49 1.03
CA TYR A 122 -4.14 19.21 0.11
C TYR A 122 -4.83 17.86 0.37
N LYS A 123 -4.26 17.00 1.23
CA LYS A 123 -4.84 15.69 1.62
C LYS A 123 -5.08 14.75 0.43
N ALA A 124 -4.22 14.81 -0.59
CA ALA A 124 -4.35 14.05 -1.84
C ALA A 124 -4.54 12.55 -1.63
N ASN A 125 -3.78 11.93 -0.72
CA ASN A 125 -3.93 10.52 -0.37
C ASN A 125 -5.36 10.17 0.14
N SER A 126 -5.99 11.07 0.92
CA SER A 126 -7.36 10.83 1.40
C SER A 126 -8.38 11.00 0.30
N PHE A 127 -8.20 12.01 -0.54
CA PHE A 127 -9.04 12.27 -1.70
C PHE A 127 -8.96 11.11 -2.70
N GLN A 128 -7.74 10.69 -3.08
CA GLN A 128 -7.48 9.56 -3.97
C GLN A 128 -8.19 8.28 -3.50
N ARG A 129 -8.14 8.01 -2.20
CA ARG A 129 -8.80 6.83 -1.63
C ARG A 129 -10.31 6.85 -1.80
N TRP A 130 -10.92 8.03 -1.73
CA TRP A 130 -12.34 8.18 -2.03
C TRP A 130 -12.64 7.97 -3.51
N GLU A 131 -11.85 8.53 -4.40
CA GLU A 131 -11.98 8.29 -5.85
C GLU A 131 -11.84 6.80 -6.20
N LEU A 132 -10.87 6.12 -5.56
CA LEU A 132 -10.73 4.67 -5.70
C LEU A 132 -11.96 3.90 -5.18
N VAL A 133 -12.55 4.28 -4.05
CA VAL A 133 -13.77 3.65 -3.55
C VAL A 133 -14.93 3.80 -4.53
N LYS A 134 -15.11 4.99 -5.10
CA LYS A 134 -16.14 5.23 -6.13
C LYS A 134 -15.91 4.32 -7.34
N TYR A 135 -14.71 4.38 -7.91
CA TYR A 135 -14.34 3.58 -9.07
C TYR A 135 -14.55 2.08 -8.81
N LEU A 136 -14.08 1.57 -7.70
CA LEU A 136 -14.18 0.15 -7.37
C LEU A 136 -15.64 -0.30 -7.18
N CYS A 137 -16.49 0.50 -6.53
CA CYS A 137 -17.92 0.21 -6.43
C CYS A 137 -18.61 0.18 -7.81
N GLU A 138 -18.31 1.15 -8.68
CA GLU A 138 -18.86 1.24 -10.03
C GLU A 138 -18.45 0.05 -10.92
N HIS A 139 -17.27 -0.53 -10.65
CA HIS A 139 -16.72 -1.68 -11.40
C HIS A 139 -16.98 -3.04 -10.73
N GLY A 140 -17.88 -3.10 -9.73
CA GLY A 140 -18.35 -4.35 -9.14
C GLY A 140 -17.37 -5.03 -8.17
N PHE A 141 -16.40 -4.29 -7.63
CA PHE A 141 -15.56 -4.81 -6.55
C PHE A 141 -16.32 -4.80 -5.23
N GLU A 142 -16.16 -5.86 -4.45
CA GLU A 142 -16.83 -6.03 -3.15
C GLU A 142 -15.94 -5.63 -1.98
N LYS A 143 -14.61 -5.66 -2.16
CA LYS A 143 -13.65 -5.42 -1.08
C LYS A 143 -12.46 -4.58 -1.56
N TYR A 144 -12.07 -3.63 -0.70
CA TYR A 144 -10.81 -2.89 -0.87
C TYR A 144 -9.94 -3.06 0.37
N SER A 145 -8.86 -3.81 0.22
CA SER A 145 -7.83 -3.97 1.25
C SER A 145 -6.86 -2.80 1.19
N LEU A 146 -6.68 -2.11 2.30
CA LEU A 146 -5.72 -1.00 2.41
C LEU A 146 -4.29 -1.47 2.72
N GLY A 147 -4.05 -2.78 2.68
CA GLY A 147 -2.78 -3.38 3.05
C GLY A 147 -2.48 -3.33 4.55
N ALA A 148 -1.31 -3.83 4.94
CA ALA A 148 -0.87 -3.87 6.33
C ALA A 148 -0.26 -2.55 6.83
N SER A 149 0.02 -2.47 8.12
CA SER A 149 0.88 -1.48 8.77
C SER A 149 1.98 -2.20 9.55
N SER A 150 3.05 -1.50 9.89
CA SER A 150 4.20 -2.08 10.60
C SER A 150 3.84 -2.56 12.00
N ALA A 151 2.97 -1.79 12.70
CA ALA A 151 2.51 -2.12 14.03
C ALA A 151 1.07 -1.67 14.25
N ARG A 152 0.35 -2.41 15.09
CA ARG A 152 -0.99 -2.01 15.51
C ARG A 152 -0.92 -0.70 16.31
N GLY A 153 -1.66 0.32 15.84
CA GLY A 153 -1.75 1.62 16.49
C GLY A 153 -0.71 2.65 16.03
N ASP A 154 0.16 2.31 15.08
CA ASP A 154 1.04 3.29 14.42
C ASP A 154 0.27 4.33 13.60
N GLY A 155 0.97 5.30 13.03
CA GLY A 155 0.38 6.36 12.22
C GLY A 155 -0.35 5.82 10.98
N ILE A 156 0.26 4.82 10.31
CA ILE A 156 -0.30 4.18 9.11
C ILE A 156 -1.56 3.39 9.47
N TYR A 157 -1.52 2.63 10.57
CA TYR A 157 -2.69 1.92 11.08
C TYR A 157 -3.85 2.88 11.36
N LYS A 158 -3.59 3.95 12.14
CA LYS A 158 -4.61 4.95 12.46
C LYS A 158 -5.19 5.62 11.22
N PHE A 159 -4.33 5.92 10.23
CA PHE A 159 -4.77 6.47 8.96
C PHE A 159 -5.70 5.50 8.23
N LYS A 160 -5.29 4.24 8.04
CA LYS A 160 -6.11 3.21 7.37
C LYS A 160 -7.43 2.96 8.09
N MET A 161 -7.41 2.88 9.42
CA MET A 161 -8.62 2.69 10.23
C MET A 161 -9.61 3.84 10.12
N SER A 162 -9.16 5.04 9.74
CA SER A 162 -10.08 6.15 9.51
C SER A 162 -10.99 5.96 8.28
N PHE A 163 -10.61 5.06 7.36
CA PHE A 163 -11.39 4.66 6.18
C PHE A 163 -12.08 3.30 6.33
N ALA A 164 -11.64 2.50 7.29
CA ALA A 164 -12.10 1.11 7.46
C ALA A 164 -12.49 0.86 8.93
N ARG A 165 -13.41 1.65 9.46
CA ARG A 165 -13.83 1.60 10.85
C ARG A 165 -14.29 0.20 11.25
N GLY A 166 -13.61 -0.39 12.24
CA GLY A 166 -13.93 -1.73 12.75
C GLY A 166 -13.51 -2.90 11.84
N CYS A 167 -12.85 -2.67 10.72
CA CYS A 167 -12.53 -3.69 9.71
C CYS A 167 -11.07 -4.15 9.73
N ALA A 168 -10.39 -4.17 10.88
CA ALA A 168 -9.06 -4.72 10.99
C ALA A 168 -9.13 -6.27 11.03
N ASN A 169 -8.54 -6.91 10.03
CA ASN A 169 -8.43 -8.37 9.98
C ASN A 169 -7.03 -8.80 10.41
N PRO A 170 -6.87 -9.96 11.09
CA PRO A 170 -5.56 -10.51 11.38
C PRO A 170 -4.85 -10.90 10.07
N PHE A 171 -3.56 -10.65 10.03
CA PHE A 171 -2.69 -11.09 8.93
C PHE A 171 -1.99 -12.37 9.35
N TYR A 172 -2.10 -13.41 8.53
CA TYR A 172 -1.49 -14.70 8.78
C TYR A 172 -0.38 -14.97 7.77
N ILE A 173 0.77 -15.43 8.26
CA ILE A 173 1.88 -15.87 7.42
C ILE A 173 2.03 -17.38 7.58
N GLY A 174 1.85 -18.10 6.48
CA GLY A 174 2.18 -19.52 6.41
C GLY A 174 3.68 -19.70 6.19
N THR A 175 4.31 -20.58 6.98
CA THR A 175 5.73 -20.88 6.85
C THR A 175 5.96 -22.38 6.76
N LYS A 176 6.97 -22.79 5.96
CA LYS A 176 7.41 -24.18 5.85
C LYS A 176 8.92 -24.24 5.70
N VAL A 177 9.57 -25.08 6.49
CA VAL A 177 10.98 -25.42 6.34
C VAL A 177 11.08 -26.62 5.42
N HIS A 178 11.62 -26.44 4.20
CA HIS A 178 11.70 -27.49 3.20
C HIS A 178 12.89 -28.43 3.44
N LEU A 179 14.00 -27.93 4.01
CA LEU A 179 15.22 -28.64 4.31
C LEU A 179 15.57 -28.46 5.79
N PRO A 180 14.96 -29.25 6.71
CA PRO A 180 15.10 -29.04 8.15
C PRO A 180 16.53 -29.07 8.67
N GLU A 181 17.36 -29.98 8.16
CA GLU A 181 18.77 -30.14 8.57
C GLU A 181 19.61 -28.92 8.16
N VAL A 182 19.46 -28.46 6.90
CA VAL A 182 20.14 -27.26 6.40
C VAL A 182 19.70 -26.03 7.19
N TYR A 183 18.40 -25.92 7.45
CA TYR A 183 17.86 -24.82 8.25
C TYR A 183 18.46 -24.82 9.66
N ALA A 184 18.54 -25.97 10.31
CA ALA A 184 19.11 -26.10 11.65
C ALA A 184 20.59 -25.69 11.68
N GLN A 185 21.38 -26.10 10.66
CA GLN A 185 22.78 -25.73 10.51
C GLN A 185 22.93 -24.19 10.33
N LEU A 186 22.21 -23.59 9.39
CA LEU A 186 22.23 -22.14 9.15
C LEU A 186 21.83 -21.38 10.41
N ARG A 187 20.78 -21.80 11.08
CA ARG A 187 20.33 -21.19 12.33
C ARG A 187 21.37 -21.30 13.45
N SER A 188 21.98 -22.46 13.61
CA SER A 188 23.03 -22.67 14.62
C SER A 188 24.25 -21.78 14.37
N GLN A 189 24.70 -21.67 13.11
CA GLN A 189 25.80 -20.78 12.73
C GLN A 189 25.43 -19.31 13.01
N TRP A 190 24.24 -18.88 12.62
CA TRP A 190 23.76 -17.53 12.86
C TRP A 190 23.68 -17.16 14.34
N LEU A 191 23.18 -18.06 15.19
CA LEU A 191 23.12 -17.85 16.64
C LEU A 191 24.53 -17.62 17.26
N LYS A 192 25.55 -18.28 16.71
CA LYS A 192 26.94 -18.12 17.13
C LYS A 192 27.58 -16.82 16.64
N MET A 193 27.32 -16.46 15.38
CA MET A 193 27.94 -15.30 14.73
C MET A 193 27.27 -13.96 15.11
N TYR A 194 25.97 -13.99 15.37
CA TYR A 194 25.17 -12.76 15.61
C TYR A 194 24.30 -12.89 16.86
N PRO A 195 24.89 -13.03 18.06
CA PRO A 195 24.14 -13.31 19.30
C PRO A 195 23.13 -12.22 19.66
N GLU A 196 23.42 -10.96 19.38
CA GLU A 196 22.51 -9.85 19.70
C GLU A 196 21.29 -9.84 18.73
N ALA A 197 21.52 -10.01 17.44
CA ALA A 197 20.43 -10.19 16.48
C ALA A 197 19.56 -11.42 16.82
N ALA A 198 20.22 -12.48 17.28
CA ALA A 198 19.53 -13.71 17.66
C ALA A 198 18.61 -13.54 18.87
N LYS A 199 18.98 -12.73 19.87
CA LYS A 199 18.11 -12.42 21.01
C LYS A 199 16.81 -11.75 20.56
N LEU A 200 16.89 -10.86 19.57
CA LEU A 200 15.73 -10.07 19.10
C LEU A 200 14.85 -10.83 18.08
N HIS A 201 15.47 -11.72 17.31
CA HIS A 201 14.82 -12.30 16.13
C HIS A 201 14.80 -13.84 16.10
N ALA A 202 15.11 -14.51 17.22
CA ALA A 202 15.15 -15.97 17.30
C ALA A 202 13.80 -16.64 16.96
N ASN A 203 12.68 -15.95 17.13
CA ASN A 203 11.34 -16.44 16.79
C ASN A 203 10.98 -16.28 15.31
N LYS A 204 11.79 -15.54 14.52
CA LYS A 204 11.55 -15.37 13.09
C LYS A 204 12.13 -16.57 12.33
N ILE A 205 11.33 -17.19 11.45
CA ILE A 205 11.79 -18.35 10.65
C ILE A 205 12.99 -18.01 9.77
N GLN A 206 13.07 -16.78 9.24
CA GLN A 206 14.20 -16.28 8.45
C GLN A 206 15.17 -15.43 9.27
N GLY A 207 15.16 -15.53 10.60
CA GLY A 207 16.04 -14.76 11.47
C GLY A 207 17.51 -14.87 11.09
N TYR A 208 17.96 -16.03 10.60
CA TYR A 208 19.33 -16.28 10.14
C TYR A 208 19.80 -15.39 8.97
N ARG A 209 18.91 -14.62 8.34
CA ARG A 209 19.26 -13.62 7.30
C ARG A 209 19.61 -12.25 7.89
N ILE A 210 19.33 -12.02 9.17
CA ILE A 210 19.60 -10.75 9.87
C ILE A 210 21.03 -10.82 10.43
N ARG A 211 21.86 -9.83 10.12
CA ARG A 211 23.30 -9.81 10.42
C ARG A 211 23.75 -8.74 11.41
N PHE A 212 22.84 -8.00 12.01
CA PHE A 212 23.13 -6.91 12.97
C PHE A 212 22.31 -7.05 14.25
#